data_b40ed6bd137799a3fe73c0323a6b14fc
#
_entry.id   b40ed6bd137799a3fe73c0323a6b14fc
#
_cell.length_a   1.000
_cell.length_b   1.000
_cell.length_c   1.000
_cell.angle_alpha   90.00
_cell.angle_beta   90.00
_cell.angle_gamma   90.00
#
_symmetry.space_group_name_H-M   'P 1'
#
loop_
_entity.id
_entity.type
_entity.pdbx_description
1 polymer ?
#
loop_
_entity_poly.entity_id
_entity_poly.type
_entity_poly.pdbx_seq_one_letter_code
_entity_poly.pdbx_strand_id
1 'polypeptide(L)'
;MKQDTYKDYIIRSESFQREQNGVWIPQYTVTHREAVNRKIDFPSHQYQFNQSYATEHEADEFAVFMAQAWIDKALTGLASAGT
;
A
#
# COMPACT_ATOMS: atom_id res chain seq x y z
N MET A 1 11.95 -2.47 1.56
CA MET A 1 11.01 -1.72 0.71
C MET A 1 10.72 -2.49 -0.56
N LYS A 2 9.47 -2.59 -0.93
CA LYS A 2 9.05 -3.30 -2.13
C LYS A 2 8.10 -2.42 -2.92
N GLN A 3 8.21 -2.43 -4.24
CA GLN A 3 7.31 -1.69 -5.11
C GLN A 3 6.63 -2.65 -6.09
N ASP A 4 5.32 -2.49 -6.26
CA ASP A 4 4.52 -3.34 -7.12
C ASP A 4 3.52 -2.49 -7.88
N THR A 5 3.06 -2.99 -9.03
CA THR A 5 2.01 -2.35 -9.80
C THR A 5 0.78 -3.24 -9.78
N TYR A 6 -0.39 -2.67 -9.52
CA TYR A 6 -1.62 -3.43 -9.43
C TYR A 6 -2.79 -2.58 -9.95
N LYS A 7 -3.41 -3.01 -11.04
CA LYS A 7 -4.62 -2.37 -11.61
C LYS A 7 -4.48 -0.85 -11.72
N ASP A 8 -3.45 -0.38 -12.41
CA ASP A 8 -3.16 1.04 -12.62
C ASP A 8 -2.76 1.81 -11.36
N TYR A 9 -2.44 1.10 -10.29
CA TYR A 9 -1.92 1.70 -9.07
C TYR A 9 -0.51 1.21 -8.80
N ILE A 10 0.28 2.07 -8.21
CA ILE A 10 1.63 1.73 -7.76
C ILE A 10 1.58 1.59 -6.24
N ILE A 11 1.98 0.42 -5.76
CA ILE A 11 2.02 0.12 -4.34
C ILE A 11 3.46 0.16 -3.88
N ARG A 12 3.75 0.94 -2.86
CA ARG A 12 5.05 0.94 -2.20
C ARG A 12 4.87 0.41 -0.79
N SER A 13 5.54 -0.68 -0.47
CA SER A 13 5.59 -1.14 0.91
C SER A 13 6.75 -0.43 1.59
N GLU A 14 6.45 0.24 2.69
CA GLU A 14 7.39 1.08 3.41
C GLU A 14 7.46 0.64 4.86
N SER A 15 7.53 -0.67 5.07
CA SER A 15 7.62 -1.24 6.41
C SER A 15 8.87 -0.72 7.12
N PHE A 16 8.76 -0.52 8.42
CA PHE A 16 9.86 0.05 9.19
C PHE A 16 9.99 -0.67 10.53
N GLN A 17 11.18 -0.57 11.12
CA GLN A 17 11.41 -1.12 12.46
C GLN A 17 11.00 -0.09 13.49
N ARG A 18 10.17 -0.51 14.43
CA ARG A 18 9.82 0.29 15.57
C ARG A 18 10.82 -0.06 16.66
N GLU A 19 11.64 0.88 17.04
CA GLU A 19 12.69 0.69 18.02
C GLU A 19 13.76 -0.30 17.52
N GLN A 20 14.72 -0.60 18.36
CA GLN A 20 15.85 -1.45 17.98
C GLN A 20 15.63 -2.92 18.28
N ASN A 21 14.42 -3.31 18.63
CA ASN A 21 14.14 -4.71 19.01
C ASN A 21 13.87 -5.64 17.83
N GLY A 22 13.90 -5.11 16.61
CA GLY A 22 13.86 -5.96 15.43
C GLY A 22 12.50 -6.27 14.84
N VAL A 23 11.39 -5.80 15.45
CA VAL A 23 10.08 -6.03 14.85
C VAL A 23 9.81 -5.00 13.75
N TRP A 24 9.09 -5.44 12.72
CA TRP A 24 8.79 -4.63 11.55
C TRP A 24 7.30 -4.30 11.50
N ILE A 25 6.99 -3.05 11.29
CA ILE A 25 5.60 -2.56 11.21
C ILE A 25 5.24 -2.39 9.74
N PRO A 26 4.20 -3.06 9.25
CA PRO A 26 3.79 -2.89 7.86
C PRO A 26 3.23 -1.49 7.60
N GLN A 27 3.61 -0.94 6.47
CA GLN A 27 3.10 0.34 6.00
C GLN A 27 3.15 0.34 4.48
N TYR A 28 2.16 0.97 3.85
CA TYR A 28 2.14 1.07 2.40
C TYR A 28 1.63 2.43 1.95
N THR A 29 2.01 2.78 0.73
CA THR A 29 1.48 3.96 0.02
C THR A 29 0.98 3.49 -1.33
N VAL A 30 -0.22 3.91 -1.71
CA VAL A 30 -0.81 3.62 -3.01
C VAL A 30 -0.95 4.92 -3.78
N THR A 31 -0.42 4.94 -5.01
CA THR A 31 -0.48 6.12 -5.87
C THR A 31 -1.01 5.68 -7.24
N HIS A 32 -1.89 6.47 -7.83
CA HIS A 32 -2.39 6.17 -9.16
C HIS A 32 -1.28 6.33 -10.19
N ARG A 33 -1.16 5.37 -11.09
CA ARG A 33 -0.10 5.34 -12.09
C ARG A 33 -0.05 6.60 -12.95
N GLU A 34 -1.21 7.14 -13.33
CA GLU A 34 -1.26 8.34 -14.15
C GLU A 34 -0.75 9.59 -13.44
N ALA A 35 -0.92 9.62 -12.12
CA ALA A 35 -0.39 10.74 -11.34
C ALA A 35 1.13 10.80 -11.45
N VAL A 36 1.79 9.63 -11.43
CA VAL A 36 3.25 9.56 -11.56
C VAL A 36 3.68 9.93 -12.97
N ASN A 37 3.00 9.38 -13.99
CA ASN A 37 3.40 9.58 -15.38
C ASN A 37 3.18 11.00 -15.86
N ARG A 38 2.12 11.66 -15.43
CA ARG A 38 1.76 13.00 -15.87
C ARG A 38 2.13 14.09 -14.87
N LYS A 39 2.74 13.70 -13.77
CA LYS A 39 3.09 14.63 -12.69
C LYS A 39 1.87 15.42 -12.20
N ILE A 40 0.72 14.76 -12.18
CA ILE A 40 -0.51 15.35 -11.67
C ILE A 40 -0.56 15.13 -10.17
N ASP A 41 -1.10 16.11 -9.47
CA ASP A 41 -1.20 16.07 -8.02
C ASP A 41 -2.44 15.31 -7.56
N PHE A 42 -2.33 13.98 -7.55
CA PHE A 42 -3.37 13.10 -7.00
C PHE A 42 -3.05 12.77 -5.56
N PRO A 43 -4.06 12.70 -4.68
CA PRO A 43 -3.80 12.25 -3.31
C PRO A 43 -3.39 10.79 -3.28
N SER A 44 -2.32 10.50 -2.57
CA SER A 44 -1.89 9.14 -2.32
C SER A 44 -2.58 8.60 -1.08
N HIS A 45 -2.86 7.30 -1.07
CA HIS A 45 -3.39 6.63 0.11
C HIS A 45 -2.26 5.98 0.86
N GLN A 46 -2.09 6.32 2.13
CA GLN A 46 -1.06 5.75 2.98
C GLN A 46 -1.71 5.15 4.22
N TYR A 47 -1.24 3.97 4.61
CA TYR A 47 -1.76 3.29 5.78
C TYR A 47 -0.66 2.59 6.55
N GLN A 48 -0.66 2.77 7.85
CA GLN A 48 0.25 2.11 8.77
C GLN A 48 -0.55 1.17 9.66
N PHE A 49 -0.07 -0.07 9.78
CA PHE A 49 -0.76 -1.09 10.57
C PHE A 49 -0.22 -1.13 11.99
N ASN A 50 -1.02 -1.71 12.89
CA ASN A 50 -0.62 -1.91 14.28
C ASN A 50 0.04 -3.26 14.52
N GLN A 51 0.04 -4.11 13.53
CA GLN A 51 0.64 -5.43 13.61
C GLN A 51 2.15 -5.34 13.45
N SER A 52 2.86 -6.38 13.89
CA SER A 52 4.30 -6.43 13.74
C SER A 52 4.73 -7.81 13.27
N TYR A 53 5.85 -7.85 12.56
CA TYR A 53 6.41 -9.07 12.00
C TYR A 53 7.88 -9.17 12.33
N ALA A 54 8.39 -10.40 12.31
CA ALA A 54 9.79 -10.64 12.65
C ALA A 54 10.76 -10.14 11.58
N THR A 55 10.32 -10.09 10.31
CA THR A 55 11.19 -9.69 9.21
C THR A 55 10.53 -8.62 8.35
N GLU A 56 11.37 -7.85 7.67
CA GLU A 56 10.90 -6.85 6.71
C GLU A 56 10.10 -7.50 5.58
N HIS A 57 10.57 -8.65 5.11
CA HIS A 57 9.92 -9.35 4.03
C HIS A 57 8.46 -9.71 4.36
N GLU A 58 8.24 -10.25 5.56
CA GLU A 58 6.89 -10.59 6.00
C GLU A 58 6.00 -9.35 6.11
N ALA A 59 6.54 -8.27 6.67
CA ALA A 59 5.80 -7.02 6.81
C ALA A 59 5.45 -6.45 5.45
N ASP A 60 6.41 -6.44 4.51
CA ASP A 60 6.18 -5.93 3.17
C ASP A 60 5.15 -6.76 2.41
N GLU A 61 5.19 -8.08 2.53
CA GLU A 61 4.20 -8.94 1.88
C GLU A 61 2.80 -8.68 2.41
N PHE A 62 2.67 -8.51 3.71
CA PHE A 62 1.38 -8.17 4.31
C PHE A 62 0.90 -6.82 3.82
N ALA A 63 1.79 -5.83 3.79
CA ALA A 63 1.44 -4.48 3.33
C ALA A 63 0.97 -4.49 1.89
N VAL A 64 1.66 -5.18 1.00
CA VAL A 64 1.27 -5.29 -0.41
C VAL A 64 -0.08 -5.98 -0.53
N PHE A 65 -0.28 -7.08 0.19
CA PHE A 65 -1.55 -7.81 0.17
C PHE A 65 -2.71 -6.90 0.58
N MET A 66 -2.54 -6.15 1.65
CA MET A 66 -3.59 -5.27 2.14
C MET A 66 -3.82 -4.07 1.21
N ALA A 67 -2.75 -3.58 0.58
CA ALA A 67 -2.88 -2.51 -0.42
C ALA A 67 -3.69 -2.98 -1.61
N GLN A 68 -3.46 -4.21 -2.09
CA GLN A 68 -4.24 -4.78 -3.18
C GLN A 68 -5.71 -4.92 -2.80
N ALA A 69 -5.97 -5.37 -1.59
CA ALA A 69 -7.34 -5.49 -1.08
C ALA A 69 -8.03 -4.12 -1.02
N TRP A 70 -7.30 -3.10 -0.59
CA TRP A 70 -7.83 -1.74 -0.55
C TRP A 70 -8.18 -1.25 -1.95
N ILE A 71 -7.30 -1.50 -2.93
CA ILE A 71 -7.54 -1.11 -4.32
C ILE A 71 -8.78 -1.81 -4.86
N ASP A 72 -8.90 -3.11 -4.63
CA ASP A 72 -10.06 -3.88 -5.09
C ASP A 72 -11.35 -3.33 -4.49
N LYS A 73 -11.33 -3.01 -3.22
CA LYS A 73 -12.50 -2.46 -2.54
C LYS A 73 -12.86 -1.09 -3.08
N ALA A 74 -11.87 -0.25 -3.34
CA ALA A 74 -12.08 1.09 -3.89
C ALA A 74 -12.70 1.00 -5.29
N LEU A 75 -12.19 0.12 -6.13
CA LEU A 75 -12.71 -0.07 -7.49
C LEU A 75 -14.13 -0.64 -7.47
N THR A 76 -14.36 -1.61 -6.60
CA THR A 76 -15.70 -2.20 -6.44
C THR A 76 -16.69 -1.17 -5.92
N GLY A 77 -16.26 -0.35 -4.96
CA GLY A 77 -17.09 0.72 -4.43
C GLY A 77 -17.50 1.74 -5.49
N LEU A 78 -16.55 2.11 -6.36
CA LEU A 78 -16.84 3.01 -7.46
C LEU A 78 -17.82 2.39 -8.45
N ALA A 79 -17.66 1.12 -8.77
CA ALA A 79 -18.57 0.42 -9.65
C ALA A 79 -19.97 0.31 -9.04
N SER A 80 -20.05 0.07 -7.73
CA SER A 80 -21.32 -0.03 -7.02
C SER A 80 -22.02 1.31 -6.92
N ALA A 81 -21.26 2.38 -6.80
CA ALA A 81 -21.85 3.72 -6.66
C ALA A 81 -22.61 4.17 -7.89
N GLY A 82 -22.35 3.54 -9.04
CA GLY A 82 -23.04 3.86 -10.27
C GLY A 82 -24.37 3.13 -10.47
N THR A 83 -24.77 2.32 -9.54
CA THR A 83 -26.01 1.53 -9.70
C THR A 83 -27.12 2.01 -8.79
#